data_dcd8b0006ee57036da8eba4309467323
#
_entry.id   dcd8b0006ee57036da8eba4309467323
#
_cell.length_a   1.000
_cell.length_b   1.000
_cell.length_c   1.000
_cell.angle_alpha   90.00
_cell.angle_beta   90.00
_cell.angle_gamma   90.00
#
_symmetry.space_group_name_H-M   'P 1'
#
loop_
_entity.id
_entity.type
_entity.pdbx_description
1 polymer ?
#
loop_
_entity_poly.entity_id
_entity_poly.type
_entity_poly.pdbx_seq_one_letter_code
_entity_poly.pdbx_strand_id
1 'polypeptide(L)'
;MRDAVDRLARDQVPDHAQGFAVISEAVWQVTIVDATLVRYHRHAYKAAMKAQAPGRRRAIEGTFAGLRFVRNQMGYHLDPADLIQPEQSQPGADRGVTAWTWRPVPEPDLGSLPPRGQAWEMTRYQAYQAQLAGQTIGETFGRAAAFLKLASPHPAAA
;
A
#
# COMPACT_ATOMS: atom_id res chain seq x y z
N MET A 1 5.68 3.12 11.63
CA MET A 1 5.09 3.54 10.35
C MET A 1 5.75 4.80 9.78
N ARG A 2 5.84 5.94 10.51
CA ARG A 2 6.59 7.12 10.04
C ARG A 2 8.03 6.77 9.67
N ASP A 3 8.75 6.02 10.50
CA ASP A 3 10.15 5.71 10.28
C ASP A 3 10.44 4.90 9.01
N ALA A 4 9.55 4.00 8.59
CA ALA A 4 9.73 3.24 7.35
C ALA A 4 9.45 4.11 6.11
N VAL A 5 8.39 4.93 6.16
CA VAL A 5 8.06 5.89 5.08
C VAL A 5 9.11 7.01 5.01
N ASP A 6 9.59 7.48 6.17
CA ASP A 6 10.63 8.49 6.26
C ASP A 6 12.01 7.96 5.84
N ARG A 7 12.28 6.66 6.02
CA ARG A 7 13.47 5.99 5.45
C ARG A 7 13.39 5.91 3.94
N LEU A 8 12.24 5.51 3.38
CA LEU A 8 12.02 5.52 1.93
C LEU A 8 12.21 6.91 1.30
N ALA A 9 11.93 7.98 2.05
CA ALA A 9 12.07 9.35 1.58
C ALA A 9 13.48 9.93 1.78
N ARG A 10 14.28 9.41 2.73
CA ARG A 10 15.60 9.97 3.10
C ARG A 10 16.79 9.14 2.65
N ASP A 11 16.62 7.82 2.55
CA ASP A 11 17.73 6.96 2.19
C ASP A 11 17.74 6.80 0.66
N GLN A 12 18.87 7.15 0.05
CA GLN A 12 19.22 6.67 -1.28
C GLN A 12 19.28 5.15 -1.20
N VAL A 13 18.15 4.49 -1.50
CA VAL A 13 18.09 3.03 -1.48
C VAL A 13 18.91 2.54 -2.68
N PRO A 14 20.11 2.00 -2.44
CA PRO A 14 21.08 1.80 -3.51
C PRO A 14 20.74 0.66 -4.44
N ASP A 15 19.84 -0.27 -4.02
CA ASP A 15 19.46 -1.40 -4.86
C ASP A 15 17.99 -1.84 -4.66
N HIS A 16 17.51 -2.66 -5.60
CA HIS A 16 16.15 -3.22 -5.59
C HIS A 16 15.85 -4.05 -4.34
N ALA A 17 16.81 -4.81 -3.82
CA ALA A 17 16.59 -5.69 -2.68
C ALA A 17 16.33 -4.91 -1.39
N GLN A 18 17.10 -3.86 -1.16
CA GLN A 18 16.91 -2.97 0.00
C GLN A 18 15.60 -2.18 -0.12
N GLY A 19 15.30 -1.65 -1.31
CA GLY A 19 14.03 -0.97 -1.58
C GLY A 19 12.84 -1.88 -1.30
N PHE A 20 12.89 -3.10 -1.80
CA PHE A 20 11.86 -4.09 -1.58
C PHE A 20 11.69 -4.46 -0.11
N ALA A 21 12.77 -4.64 0.64
CA ALA A 21 12.69 -4.96 2.07
C ALA A 21 11.97 -3.87 2.88
N VAL A 22 12.32 -2.59 2.64
CA VAL A 22 11.68 -1.46 3.32
C VAL A 22 10.21 -1.31 2.90
N ILE A 23 9.91 -1.48 1.61
CA ILE A 23 8.54 -1.43 1.10
C ILE A 23 7.70 -2.57 1.67
N SER A 24 8.25 -3.79 1.73
CA SER A 24 7.59 -4.95 2.33
C SER A 24 7.24 -4.71 3.79
N GLU A 25 8.18 -4.20 4.59
CA GLU A 25 7.94 -3.81 5.98
C GLU A 25 6.79 -2.79 6.07
N ALA A 26 6.79 -1.75 5.24
CA ALA A 26 5.75 -0.73 5.23
C ALA A 26 4.37 -1.30 4.84
N VAL A 27 4.29 -2.20 3.85
CA VAL A 27 3.06 -2.89 3.46
C VAL A 27 2.50 -3.72 4.61
N TRP A 28 3.35 -4.50 5.29
CA TRP A 28 2.95 -5.28 6.46
C TRP A 28 2.43 -4.39 7.57
N GLN A 29 3.17 -3.34 7.95
CA GLN A 29 2.78 -2.41 9.02
C GLN A 29 1.43 -1.75 8.73
N VAL A 30 1.24 -1.20 7.53
CA VAL A 30 0.01 -0.51 7.13
C VAL A 30 -1.19 -1.47 7.16
N THR A 31 -1.04 -2.67 6.61
CA THR A 31 -2.13 -3.65 6.55
C THR A 31 -2.49 -4.23 7.91
N ILE A 32 -1.52 -4.37 8.83
CA ILE A 32 -1.76 -4.79 10.21
C ILE A 32 -2.49 -3.69 10.98
N VAL A 33 -2.04 -2.45 10.89
CA VAL A 33 -2.69 -1.31 11.57
C VAL A 33 -4.13 -1.15 11.08
N ASP A 34 -4.37 -1.22 9.76
CA ASP A 34 -5.70 -1.17 9.18
C ASP A 34 -6.60 -2.30 9.73
N ALA A 35 -6.12 -3.55 9.71
CA ALA A 35 -6.87 -4.69 10.26
C ALA A 35 -7.16 -4.53 11.75
N THR A 36 -6.22 -3.99 12.51
CA THR A 36 -6.36 -3.72 13.95
C THR A 36 -7.43 -2.67 14.21
N LEU A 37 -7.42 -1.57 13.48
CA LEU A 37 -8.43 -0.52 13.61
C LEU A 37 -9.83 -1.02 13.22
N VAL A 38 -9.94 -1.80 12.15
CA VAL A 38 -11.22 -2.43 11.74
C VAL A 38 -11.74 -3.37 12.82
N ARG A 39 -10.86 -4.12 13.48
CA ARG A 39 -11.24 -5.12 14.50
C ARG A 39 -11.60 -4.48 15.84
N TYR A 40 -10.75 -3.59 16.35
CA TYR A 40 -10.84 -3.10 17.73
C TYR A 40 -11.43 -1.69 17.85
N HIS A 41 -11.38 -0.89 16.76
CA HIS A 41 -11.88 0.49 16.73
C HIS A 41 -12.90 0.72 15.61
N ARG A 42 -13.73 -0.29 15.37
CA ARG A 42 -14.67 -0.34 14.23
C ARG A 42 -15.56 0.88 14.10
N HIS A 43 -16.02 1.44 15.21
CA HIS A 43 -16.92 2.62 15.18
C HIS A 43 -16.17 3.86 14.68
N ALA A 44 -14.99 4.15 15.24
CA ALA A 44 -14.14 5.26 14.82
C ALA A 44 -13.72 5.11 13.35
N TYR A 45 -13.29 3.90 12.94
CA TYR A 45 -12.93 3.59 11.57
C TYR A 45 -14.07 3.86 10.59
N LYS A 46 -15.28 3.38 10.89
CA LYS A 46 -16.46 3.60 10.05
C LYS A 46 -16.86 5.07 10.00
N ALA A 47 -16.79 5.79 11.11
CA ALA A 47 -17.07 7.21 11.16
C ALA A 47 -16.07 8.01 10.31
N ALA A 48 -14.77 7.74 10.45
CA ALA A 48 -13.73 8.35 9.64
C ALA A 48 -13.91 8.07 8.14
N MET A 49 -14.28 6.83 7.78
CA MET A 49 -14.58 6.45 6.40
C MET A 49 -15.83 7.15 5.86
N LYS A 50 -16.90 7.24 6.65
CA LYS A 50 -18.16 7.91 6.28
C LYS A 50 -17.96 9.42 6.07
N ALA A 51 -17.06 10.04 6.80
CA ALA A 51 -16.73 11.46 6.68
C ALA A 51 -15.98 11.81 5.38
N GLN A 52 -15.45 10.81 4.63
CA GLN A 52 -14.80 11.06 3.36
C GLN A 52 -15.82 11.27 2.23
N ALA A 53 -15.50 12.18 1.30
CA ALA A 53 -16.25 12.29 0.04
C ALA A 53 -16.27 10.94 -0.70
N PRO A 54 -17.33 10.61 -1.46
CA PRO A 54 -17.49 9.29 -2.09
C PRO A 54 -16.31 8.83 -2.95
N GLY A 55 -15.73 9.73 -3.74
CA GLY A 55 -14.56 9.42 -4.57
C GLY A 55 -13.32 9.11 -3.72
N ARG A 56 -13.07 9.92 -2.67
CA ARG A 56 -11.95 9.72 -1.75
C ARG A 56 -12.10 8.43 -0.93
N ARG A 57 -13.33 8.12 -0.52
CA ARG A 57 -13.62 6.85 0.16
C ARG A 57 -13.24 5.66 -0.71
N ARG A 58 -13.71 5.62 -1.97
CA ARG A 58 -13.36 4.55 -2.91
C ARG A 58 -11.85 4.43 -3.13
N ALA A 59 -11.16 5.56 -3.25
CA ALA A 59 -9.71 5.54 -3.40
C ALA A 59 -8.99 4.97 -2.16
N ILE A 60 -9.45 5.31 -0.94
CA ILE A 60 -8.91 4.77 0.31
C ILE A 60 -9.17 3.27 0.41
N GLU A 61 -10.42 2.82 0.20
CA GLU A 61 -10.80 1.40 0.23
C GLU A 61 -9.99 0.60 -0.79
N GLY A 62 -9.86 1.12 -2.02
CA GLY A 62 -9.06 0.50 -3.06
C GLY A 62 -7.56 0.47 -2.73
N THR A 63 -7.02 1.53 -2.11
CA THR A 63 -5.62 1.54 -1.65
C THR A 63 -5.35 0.41 -0.66
N PHE A 64 -6.18 0.23 0.36
CA PHE A 64 -6.01 -0.87 1.32
C PHE A 64 -6.25 -2.25 0.70
N ALA A 65 -7.20 -2.38 -0.22
CA ALA A 65 -7.41 -3.64 -0.94
C ALA A 65 -6.19 -3.99 -1.81
N GLY A 66 -5.65 -3.02 -2.55
CA GLY A 66 -4.42 -3.18 -3.34
C GLY A 66 -3.19 -3.50 -2.49
N LEU A 67 -3.01 -2.83 -1.33
CA LEU A 67 -1.91 -3.16 -0.41
C LEU A 67 -2.03 -4.58 0.18
N ARG A 68 -3.26 -5.09 0.41
CA ARG A 68 -3.46 -6.49 0.82
C ARG A 68 -3.13 -7.45 -0.30
N PHE A 69 -3.42 -7.11 -1.57
CA PHE A 69 -2.94 -7.88 -2.71
C PHE A 69 -1.41 -7.95 -2.72
N VAL A 70 -0.72 -6.80 -2.66
CA VAL A 70 0.75 -6.75 -2.60
C VAL A 70 1.30 -7.61 -1.48
N ARG A 71 0.76 -7.50 -0.25
CA ARG A 71 1.19 -8.31 0.90
C ARG A 71 1.10 -9.80 0.62
N ASN A 72 0.02 -10.25 -0.02
CA ASN A 72 -0.18 -11.65 -0.34
C ASN A 72 0.83 -12.12 -1.41
N GLN A 73 1.07 -11.30 -2.43
CA GLN A 73 2.03 -11.63 -3.50
C GLN A 73 3.48 -11.66 -3.00
N MET A 74 3.87 -10.75 -2.10
CA MET A 74 5.21 -10.72 -1.50
C MET A 74 5.55 -12.00 -0.71
N GLY A 75 4.54 -12.71 -0.23
CA GLY A 75 4.72 -13.95 0.54
C GLY A 75 4.91 -15.20 -0.32
N TYR A 76 4.54 -15.17 -1.61
CA TYR A 76 4.35 -16.43 -2.33
C TYR A 76 4.85 -16.50 -3.78
N HIS A 77 4.88 -15.43 -4.58
CA HIS A 77 4.94 -15.65 -6.03
C HIS A 77 5.65 -14.59 -6.90
N LEU A 78 6.05 -13.43 -6.40
CA LEU A 78 6.63 -12.40 -7.26
C LEU A 78 8.04 -12.02 -6.83
N ASP A 79 8.92 -11.91 -7.83
CA ASP A 79 10.20 -11.25 -7.66
C ASP A 79 9.96 -9.76 -7.29
N PRO A 80 10.75 -9.19 -6.38
CA PRO A 80 10.73 -7.75 -6.10
C PRO A 80 10.69 -6.87 -7.34
N ALA A 81 11.46 -7.23 -8.36
CA ALA A 81 11.53 -6.51 -9.62
C ALA A 81 10.22 -6.53 -10.43
N ASP A 82 9.31 -7.48 -10.15
CA ASP A 82 8.01 -7.56 -10.82
C ASP A 82 6.98 -6.64 -10.19
N LEU A 83 7.16 -6.24 -8.92
CA LEU A 83 6.21 -5.40 -8.19
C LEU A 83 6.57 -3.92 -8.17
N ILE A 84 7.87 -3.60 -8.18
CA ILE A 84 8.35 -2.24 -8.02
C ILE A 84 9.41 -1.90 -9.06
N GLN A 85 9.48 -0.64 -9.42
CA GLN A 85 10.55 -0.11 -10.27
C GLN A 85 10.97 1.27 -9.78
N PRO A 86 12.27 1.62 -9.95
CA PRO A 86 12.67 3.00 -9.72
C PRO A 86 12.01 3.90 -10.76
N GLU A 87 11.56 5.07 -10.35
CA GLU A 87 11.12 6.09 -11.27
C GLU A 87 12.32 6.51 -12.14
N GLN A 88 12.12 6.51 -13.45
CA GLN A 88 13.17 6.98 -14.35
C GLN A 88 13.35 8.48 -14.14
N SER A 89 14.44 8.87 -13.49
CA SER A 89 14.81 10.27 -13.35
C SER A 89 14.97 10.89 -14.74
N GLN A 90 14.33 12.03 -15.00
CA GLN A 90 14.58 12.77 -16.23
C GLN A 90 16.07 13.11 -16.34
N PRO A 91 16.67 13.05 -17.56
CA PRO A 91 18.06 13.45 -17.77
C PRO A 91 18.26 14.90 -17.33
N GLY A 92 19.07 15.14 -16.29
CA GLY A 92 19.36 16.46 -15.75
C GLY A 92 18.85 16.73 -14.33
N ALA A 93 18.06 15.85 -13.72
CA ALA A 93 17.75 15.94 -12.31
C ALA A 93 18.97 15.53 -11.47
N ASP A 94 19.30 16.34 -10.47
CA ASP A 94 20.34 16.01 -9.49
C ASP A 94 20.15 14.60 -8.93
N ARG A 95 21.25 13.86 -8.75
CA ARG A 95 21.29 12.44 -8.32
C ARG A 95 20.79 12.26 -6.88
N GLY A 96 19.57 12.66 -6.59
CA GLY A 96 19.01 12.56 -5.24
C GLY A 96 17.57 12.08 -5.27
N VAL A 97 17.32 10.92 -4.69
CA VAL A 97 16.02 10.30 -4.43
C VAL A 97 15.36 9.70 -5.67
N THR A 98 15.66 8.45 -5.94
CA THR A 98 14.88 7.65 -6.89
C THR A 98 13.53 7.34 -6.24
N ALA A 99 12.46 7.98 -6.70
CA ALA A 99 11.12 7.59 -6.30
C ALA A 99 10.84 6.18 -6.84
N TRP A 100 10.12 5.38 -6.07
CA TRP A 100 9.71 4.04 -6.47
C TRP A 100 8.25 4.05 -6.90
N THR A 101 7.92 3.31 -7.95
CA THR A 101 6.55 3.16 -8.45
C THR A 101 6.12 1.70 -8.44
N TRP A 102 4.82 1.47 -8.27
CA TRP A 102 4.22 0.16 -8.41
C TRP A 102 4.12 -0.21 -9.89
N ARG A 103 4.59 -1.40 -10.25
CA ARG A 103 4.45 -1.91 -11.61
C ARG A 103 3.05 -2.52 -11.82
N PRO A 104 2.46 -2.40 -13.03
CA PRO A 104 1.37 -3.28 -13.42
C PRO A 104 1.83 -4.72 -13.37
N VAL A 105 1.07 -5.61 -12.73
CA VAL A 105 1.36 -7.04 -12.68
C VAL A 105 0.32 -7.81 -13.48
N PRO A 106 0.67 -8.99 -14.05
CA PRO A 106 -0.29 -9.84 -14.76
C PRO A 106 -1.38 -10.33 -13.81
N GLU A 107 -2.49 -10.77 -14.39
CA GLU A 107 -3.56 -11.38 -13.62
C GLU A 107 -3.07 -12.65 -12.92
N PRO A 108 -3.29 -12.80 -11.61
CA PRO A 108 -2.80 -13.94 -10.86
C PRO A 108 -3.55 -15.21 -11.25
N ASP A 109 -2.83 -16.34 -11.30
CA ASP A 109 -3.47 -17.65 -11.36
C ASP A 109 -4.11 -17.97 -10.00
N LEU A 110 -5.42 -17.99 -9.95
CA LEU A 110 -6.20 -18.26 -8.74
C LEU A 110 -6.75 -19.68 -8.69
N GLY A 111 -6.37 -20.56 -9.64
CA GLY A 111 -6.94 -21.91 -9.77
C GLY A 111 -6.78 -22.78 -8.54
N SER A 112 -5.77 -22.54 -7.71
CA SER A 112 -5.54 -23.26 -6.45
C SER A 112 -6.43 -22.82 -5.28
N LEU A 113 -7.14 -21.69 -5.40
CA LEU A 113 -8.00 -21.15 -4.35
C LEU A 113 -9.44 -21.66 -4.47
N PRO A 114 -10.17 -21.81 -3.36
CA PRO A 114 -11.61 -22.06 -3.41
C PRO A 114 -12.33 -20.84 -4.03
N PRO A 115 -13.55 -21.02 -4.61
CA PRO A 115 -14.25 -19.97 -5.37
C PRO A 115 -14.38 -18.63 -4.62
N ARG A 116 -14.65 -18.67 -3.32
CA ARG A 116 -14.73 -17.46 -2.49
C ARG A 116 -13.36 -16.76 -2.36
N GLY A 117 -12.29 -17.53 -2.26
CA GLY A 117 -10.92 -17.01 -2.23
C GLY A 117 -10.54 -16.36 -3.54
N GLN A 118 -10.89 -16.98 -4.67
CA GLN A 118 -10.68 -16.42 -6.01
C GLN A 118 -11.36 -15.06 -6.17
N ALA A 119 -12.65 -14.96 -5.81
CA ALA A 119 -13.41 -13.71 -5.91
C ALA A 119 -12.79 -12.58 -5.05
N TRP A 120 -12.31 -12.91 -3.85
CA TRP A 120 -11.67 -11.94 -2.97
C TRP A 120 -10.32 -11.48 -3.51
N GLU A 121 -9.49 -12.40 -3.97
CA GLU A 121 -8.17 -12.05 -4.49
C GLU A 121 -8.27 -11.29 -5.81
N MET A 122 -9.23 -11.65 -6.67
CA MET A 122 -9.53 -10.90 -7.88
C MET A 122 -9.95 -9.45 -7.57
N THR A 123 -10.80 -9.25 -6.56
CA THR A 123 -11.20 -7.90 -6.12
C THR A 123 -9.99 -7.08 -5.66
N ARG A 124 -9.06 -7.69 -4.95
CA ARG A 124 -7.81 -7.03 -4.49
C ARG A 124 -6.88 -6.73 -5.66
N TYR A 125 -6.74 -7.65 -6.60
CA TYR A 125 -5.97 -7.45 -7.82
C TYR A 125 -6.52 -6.27 -8.64
N GLN A 126 -7.82 -6.22 -8.85
CA GLN A 126 -8.47 -5.10 -9.55
C GLN A 126 -8.25 -3.77 -8.82
N ALA A 127 -8.31 -3.78 -7.50
CA ALA A 127 -8.03 -2.60 -6.70
C ALA A 127 -6.54 -2.18 -6.79
N TYR A 128 -5.62 -3.14 -6.84
CA TYR A 128 -4.21 -2.88 -7.10
C TYR A 128 -4.00 -2.18 -8.44
N GLN A 129 -4.55 -2.75 -9.52
CA GLN A 129 -4.44 -2.17 -10.87
C GLN A 129 -5.05 -0.76 -10.94
N ALA A 130 -6.18 -0.52 -10.27
CA ALA A 130 -6.88 0.76 -10.33
C ALA A 130 -6.27 1.85 -9.44
N GLN A 131 -5.61 1.52 -8.34
CA GLN A 131 -5.23 2.48 -7.30
C GLN A 131 -3.73 2.53 -6.99
N LEU A 132 -2.98 1.48 -7.32
CA LEU A 132 -1.55 1.40 -7.03
C LEU A 132 -0.70 1.37 -8.31
N ALA A 133 -1.02 0.50 -9.27
CA ALA A 133 -0.23 0.35 -10.49
C ALA A 133 0.04 1.70 -11.18
N GLY A 134 1.30 2.00 -11.43
CA GLY A 134 1.75 3.27 -12.01
C GLY A 134 1.79 4.44 -11.02
N GLN A 135 1.35 4.29 -9.77
CA GLN A 135 1.45 5.32 -8.74
C GLN A 135 2.78 5.25 -8.01
N THR A 136 3.24 6.38 -7.47
CA THR A 136 4.40 6.35 -6.60
C THR A 136 4.08 5.64 -5.28
N ILE A 137 5.08 4.95 -4.76
CA ILE A 137 4.96 4.23 -3.49
C ILE A 137 4.73 5.23 -2.34
N GLY A 138 5.40 6.39 -2.40
CA GLY A 138 5.23 7.46 -1.42
C GLY A 138 3.80 8.00 -1.36
N GLU A 139 3.14 8.23 -2.50
CA GLU A 139 1.73 8.67 -2.55
C GLU A 139 0.78 7.61 -1.99
N THR A 140 1.02 6.34 -2.31
CA THR A 140 0.23 5.22 -1.78
C THR A 140 0.27 5.17 -0.26
N PHE A 141 1.48 5.18 0.32
CA PHE A 141 1.64 5.16 1.77
C PHE A 141 1.20 6.46 2.44
N GLY A 142 1.42 7.61 1.80
CA GLY A 142 0.92 8.91 2.27
C GLY A 142 -0.61 8.92 2.42
N ARG A 143 -1.32 8.40 1.41
CA ARG A 143 -2.78 8.26 1.43
C ARG A 143 -3.26 7.33 2.55
N ALA A 144 -2.63 6.16 2.67
CA ALA A 144 -2.96 5.20 3.71
C ALA A 144 -2.70 5.76 5.11
N ALA A 145 -1.53 6.34 5.34
CA ALA A 145 -1.14 6.93 6.63
C ALA A 145 -2.06 8.07 7.06
N ALA A 146 -2.41 8.96 6.13
CA ALA A 146 -3.33 10.06 6.40
C ALA A 146 -4.70 9.54 6.88
N PHE A 147 -5.24 8.51 6.23
CA PHE A 147 -6.51 7.92 6.67
C PHE A 147 -6.38 7.19 8.01
N LEU A 148 -5.36 6.36 8.22
CA LEU A 148 -5.16 5.64 9.47
C LEU A 148 -5.01 6.59 10.67
N LYS A 149 -4.38 7.75 10.47
CA LYS A 149 -4.30 8.80 11.49
C LYS A 149 -5.68 9.35 11.88
N LEU A 150 -6.56 9.55 10.89
CA LEU A 150 -7.95 10.01 11.14
C LEU A 150 -8.80 8.94 11.82
N ALA A 151 -8.59 7.66 11.47
CA ALA A 151 -9.35 6.54 12.01
C ALA A 151 -8.84 6.06 13.38
N SER A 152 -7.65 6.48 13.80
CA SER A 152 -7.09 6.15 15.12
C SER A 152 -7.85 6.91 16.20
N PRO A 153 -8.22 6.25 17.32
CA PRO A 153 -8.78 6.95 18.45
C PRO A 153 -7.76 7.96 18.97
N HIS A 154 -8.14 9.22 19.07
CA HIS A 154 -7.33 10.20 19.78
C HIS A 154 -7.21 9.75 21.22
N PRO A 155 -6.03 9.72 21.85
CA PRO A 155 -5.96 9.64 23.29
C PRO A 155 -6.82 10.78 23.81
N ALA A 156 -7.84 10.44 24.62
CA ALA A 156 -8.60 11.43 25.33
C ALA A 156 -7.57 12.31 26.04
N ALA A 157 -7.65 13.63 25.82
CA ALA A 157 -6.83 14.57 26.56
C ALA A 157 -7.12 14.32 28.05
N ALA A 158 -6.15 13.72 28.73
CA ALA A 158 -6.22 13.50 30.18
C ALA A 158 -6.03 14.82 30.89
#